data_6276b6194c4a8711fa858fd432b423e2
#
_entry.id   6276b6194c4a8711fa858fd432b423e2
#
_cell.length_a   1.000
_cell.length_b   1.000
_cell.length_c   1.000
_cell.angle_alpha   90.00
_cell.angle_beta   90.00
_cell.angle_gamma   90.00
#
_symmetry.space_group_name_H-M   'P 1'
#
loop_
_entity.id
_entity.type
_entity.pdbx_description
1 polymer ?
#
loop_
_entity_poly.entity_id
_entity_poly.type
_entity_poly.pdbx_seq_one_letter_code
_entity_poly.pdbx_strand_id
1 'polypeptide(L)'
;MSVGLDLGTSEFRSLRDSGESLIARRCRTSYLVVRDTPGHRRLLASTQARHGTCGDDLVIFGDDASECASMLDLSVVPLLRDGRLPQGDPVARQILALMVEAILPAAESGSPICCLTVPGGYGLDADTQSLDVRFLKQLVALRGYTPQVISSGMAMVLAELAGSSFSGLGISLGAMNCEFSVVHCGRELARCTIAGRLGEICDEFLSSQNSSRAAENSDLLRASWERNCTRILTGILTEARESLISEGSIRLIQQPMSIACAGGITQSEGFDQLFQKAWGQSGWPVRVGQTRIAANPGFAIARGGLIKAILEGQATPERRAA
;
A
#
# COMPACT_ATOMS: atom_id res chain seq x y z
N MET A 1 22.13 3.73 1.98
CA MET A 1 21.16 2.61 2.02
C MET A 1 19.79 3.11 1.57
N SER A 2 19.31 2.68 0.40
CA SER A 2 18.01 3.09 -0.15
C SER A 2 16.84 2.40 0.55
N VAL A 3 15.63 3.01 0.50
CA VAL A 3 14.41 2.47 1.12
C VAL A 3 13.24 2.60 0.17
N GLY A 4 12.39 1.56 0.13
CA GLY A 4 11.03 1.63 -0.39
C GLY A 4 10.05 1.66 0.78
N LEU A 5 9.15 2.63 0.81
CA LEU A 5 8.17 2.85 1.85
C LEU A 5 6.76 2.82 1.24
N ASP A 6 5.98 1.83 1.60
CA ASP A 6 4.58 1.72 1.23
C ASP A 6 3.69 2.17 2.39
N LEU A 7 2.98 3.27 2.18
CA LEU A 7 2.03 3.84 3.14
C LEU A 7 0.60 3.43 2.75
N GLY A 8 0.31 2.15 2.91
CA GLY A 8 -1.00 1.57 2.59
C GLY A 8 -2.08 1.90 3.65
N THR A 9 -3.34 1.73 3.28
CA THR A 9 -4.49 2.04 4.16
C THR A 9 -4.57 1.12 5.37
N SER A 10 -4.25 -0.16 5.19
CA SER A 10 -4.33 -1.17 6.26
C SER A 10 -3.00 -1.37 6.98
N GLU A 11 -1.88 -1.21 6.29
CA GLU A 11 -0.55 -1.39 6.84
C GLU A 11 0.45 -0.45 6.17
N PHE A 12 1.38 0.08 6.94
CA PHE A 12 2.62 0.69 6.46
C PHE A 12 3.70 -0.37 6.38
N ARG A 13 4.48 -0.36 5.33
CA ARG A 13 5.57 -1.31 5.09
C ARG A 13 6.81 -0.61 4.59
N SER A 14 7.97 -1.02 5.07
CA SER A 14 9.25 -0.57 4.54
C SER A 14 10.12 -1.75 4.16
N LEU A 15 10.89 -1.57 3.11
CA LEU A 15 11.92 -2.49 2.68
C LEU A 15 13.21 -1.72 2.46
N ARG A 16 14.26 -2.12 3.16
CA ARG A 16 15.58 -1.49 3.12
C ARG A 16 16.63 -2.49 2.68
N ASP A 17 17.51 -2.07 1.80
CA ASP A 17 18.72 -2.80 1.45
C ASP A 17 19.84 -2.39 2.41
N SER A 18 20.35 -3.35 3.20
CA SER A 18 21.49 -3.17 4.08
C SER A 18 22.84 -3.46 3.40
N GLY A 19 22.83 -3.84 2.13
CA GLY A 19 24.00 -4.33 1.39
C GLY A 19 24.25 -5.84 1.58
N GLU A 20 23.91 -6.41 2.73
CA GLU A 20 24.03 -7.84 3.01
C GLU A 20 22.68 -8.57 2.98
N SER A 21 21.62 -7.85 3.30
CA SER A 21 20.25 -8.42 3.40
C SER A 21 19.18 -7.36 3.18
N LEU A 22 17.96 -7.83 2.88
CA LEU A 22 16.76 -7.00 2.85
C LEU A 22 16.11 -6.99 4.24
N ILE A 23 15.94 -5.81 4.80
CA ILE A 23 15.27 -5.61 6.09
C ILE A 23 13.85 -5.14 5.82
N ALA A 24 12.87 -5.97 6.16
CA ALA A 24 11.46 -5.68 6.04
C ALA A 24 10.86 -5.29 7.40
N ARG A 25 10.03 -4.24 7.41
CA ARG A 25 9.24 -3.83 8.58
C ARG A 25 7.82 -3.54 8.17
N ARG A 26 6.89 -3.79 9.09
CA ARG A 26 5.46 -3.46 8.90
C ARG A 26 4.86 -2.90 10.19
N CYS A 27 3.78 -2.16 10.04
CA CYS A 27 3.00 -1.62 11.13
C CYS A 27 1.54 -1.46 10.65
N ARG A 28 0.57 -2.04 11.35
CA ARG A 28 -0.85 -1.81 11.07
C ARG A 28 -1.20 -0.34 11.24
N THR A 29 -2.07 0.20 10.39
CA THR A 29 -2.51 1.60 10.43
C THR A 29 -3.70 1.80 11.36
N SER A 30 -3.64 1.18 12.53
CA SER A 30 -4.65 1.30 13.57
C SER A 30 -4.03 1.71 14.91
N TYR A 31 -4.81 2.34 15.75
CA TYR A 31 -4.38 2.77 17.07
C TYR A 31 -5.50 2.58 18.10
N LEU A 32 -5.12 2.58 19.37
CA LEU A 32 -5.98 2.52 20.53
C LEU A 32 -5.63 3.66 21.48
N VAL A 33 -6.64 4.36 21.98
CA VAL A 33 -6.47 5.42 23.00
C VAL A 33 -7.03 4.91 24.32
N VAL A 34 -6.22 4.99 25.36
CA VAL A 34 -6.63 4.65 26.72
C VAL A 34 -6.15 5.76 27.68
N ARG A 35 -6.87 5.96 28.78
CA ARG A 35 -6.46 6.92 29.83
C ARG A 35 -5.09 6.52 30.39
N ASP A 36 -4.25 7.52 30.67
CA ASP A 36 -2.97 7.33 31.34
C ASP A 36 -3.20 7.01 32.82
N THR A 37 -3.24 5.73 33.13
CA THR A 37 -3.41 5.21 34.47
C THR A 37 -2.25 4.29 34.85
N PRO A 38 -1.95 4.15 36.16
CA PRO A 38 -0.92 3.18 36.59
C PRO A 38 -1.19 1.75 36.15
N GLY A 39 -2.48 1.38 35.98
CA GLY A 39 -2.89 0.06 35.46
C GLY A 39 -2.50 -0.11 33.99
N HIS A 40 -2.88 0.85 33.14
CA HIS A 40 -2.54 0.80 31.71
C HIS A 40 -1.03 0.89 31.48
N ARG A 41 -0.28 1.73 32.23
CA ARG A 41 1.19 1.77 32.14
C ARG A 41 1.84 0.42 32.49
N ARG A 42 1.33 -0.28 33.50
CA ARG A 42 1.80 -1.63 33.85
C ARG A 42 1.51 -2.65 32.76
N LEU A 43 0.32 -2.59 32.15
CA LEU A 43 -0.02 -3.44 31.02
C LEU A 43 0.95 -3.21 29.84
N LEU A 44 1.16 -1.96 29.44
CA LEU A 44 2.06 -1.61 28.34
C LEU A 44 3.51 -2.02 28.62
N ALA A 45 3.96 -1.86 29.86
CA ALA A 45 5.30 -2.31 30.28
C ALA A 45 5.43 -3.84 30.22
N SER A 46 4.41 -4.59 30.62
CA SER A 46 4.42 -6.05 30.61
C SER A 46 4.36 -6.64 29.21
N THR A 47 3.65 -5.97 28.28
CA THR A 47 3.53 -6.39 26.89
C THR A 47 4.61 -5.79 25.98
N GLN A 48 5.41 -4.83 26.49
CA GLN A 48 6.38 -4.04 25.72
C GLN A 48 5.73 -3.30 24.53
N ALA A 49 4.44 -2.96 24.66
CA ALA A 49 3.66 -2.35 23.59
C ALA A 49 4.18 -0.95 23.23
N ARG A 50 4.31 -0.70 21.93
CA ARG A 50 4.71 0.62 21.41
C ARG A 50 3.58 1.62 21.63
N HIS A 51 3.89 2.71 22.30
CA HIS A 51 2.91 3.74 22.61
C HIS A 51 3.55 5.13 22.67
N GLY A 52 2.72 6.14 22.56
CA GLY A 52 3.05 7.54 22.83
C GLY A 52 2.13 8.11 23.89
N THR A 53 2.48 9.25 24.48
CA THR A 53 1.63 10.01 25.40
C THR A 53 1.04 11.21 24.66
N CYS A 54 -0.26 11.42 24.79
CA CYS A 54 -0.97 12.56 24.21
C CYS A 54 -1.90 13.18 25.27
N GLY A 55 -1.47 14.27 25.88
CA GLY A 55 -2.17 14.84 27.03
C GLY A 55 -2.27 13.85 28.19
N ASP A 56 -3.49 13.58 28.63
CA ASP A 56 -3.81 12.64 29.71
C ASP A 56 -4.09 11.20 29.18
N ASP A 57 -3.77 10.92 27.94
CA ASP A 57 -4.03 9.64 27.29
C ASP A 57 -2.74 8.97 26.80
N LEU A 58 -2.77 7.65 26.75
CA LEU A 58 -1.78 6.80 26.12
C LEU A 58 -2.33 6.34 24.77
N VAL A 59 -1.53 6.49 23.73
CA VAL A 59 -1.87 6.07 22.37
C VAL A 59 -0.99 4.91 21.98
N ILE A 60 -1.59 3.74 21.85
CA ILE A 60 -0.95 2.49 21.42
C ILE A 60 -1.19 2.37 19.93
N PHE A 61 -0.23 1.92 19.13
CA PHE A 61 -0.35 1.89 17.67
C PHE A 61 0.23 0.62 17.06
N GLY A 62 -0.23 0.33 15.84
CA GLY A 62 0.22 -0.84 15.09
C GLY A 62 -0.41 -2.14 15.57
N ASP A 63 0.36 -3.22 15.48
CA ASP A 63 -0.09 -4.54 15.91
C ASP A 63 -0.37 -4.56 17.43
N ASP A 64 0.44 -3.84 18.21
CA ASP A 64 0.30 -3.74 19.67
C ASP A 64 -1.06 -3.13 20.08
N ALA A 65 -1.61 -2.23 19.24
CA ALA A 65 -2.96 -1.69 19.48
C ALA A 65 -4.04 -2.77 19.41
N SER A 66 -3.93 -3.69 18.44
CA SER A 66 -4.89 -4.78 18.28
C SER A 66 -4.81 -5.78 19.44
N GLU A 67 -3.59 -6.08 19.91
CA GLU A 67 -3.37 -6.97 21.06
C GLU A 67 -3.91 -6.36 22.35
N CYS A 68 -3.58 -5.11 22.64
CA CYS A 68 -4.08 -4.40 23.82
C CYS A 68 -5.60 -4.20 23.78
N ALA A 69 -6.17 -3.91 22.61
CA ALA A 69 -7.61 -3.76 22.43
C ALA A 69 -8.34 -5.08 22.79
N SER A 70 -7.81 -6.22 22.32
CA SER A 70 -8.35 -7.55 22.66
C SER A 70 -8.29 -7.84 24.18
N MET A 71 -7.19 -7.43 24.85
CA MET A 71 -7.04 -7.63 26.30
C MET A 71 -7.95 -6.73 27.13
N LEU A 72 -8.30 -5.56 26.61
CA LEU A 72 -9.10 -4.56 27.30
C LEU A 72 -10.58 -4.56 26.89
N ASP A 73 -10.97 -5.45 25.97
CA ASP A 73 -12.31 -5.50 25.37
C ASP A 73 -12.69 -4.14 24.72
N LEU A 74 -11.74 -3.55 24.01
CA LEU A 74 -11.89 -2.29 23.29
C LEU A 74 -11.74 -2.50 21.79
N SER A 75 -12.15 -1.51 20.99
CA SER A 75 -11.99 -1.51 19.55
C SER A 75 -10.85 -0.59 19.12
N VAL A 76 -10.05 -1.01 18.16
CA VAL A 76 -9.04 -0.16 17.53
C VAL A 76 -9.67 0.87 16.59
N VAL A 77 -9.00 1.99 16.42
CA VAL A 77 -9.40 3.06 15.48
C VAL A 77 -8.49 3.01 14.26
N PRO A 78 -9.03 2.95 13.03
CA PRO A 78 -8.21 3.06 11.83
C PRO A 78 -7.68 4.48 11.68
N LEU A 79 -6.36 4.62 11.41
CA LEU A 79 -5.72 5.91 11.24
C LEU A 79 -6.11 6.60 9.93
N LEU A 80 -6.16 5.83 8.84
CA LEU A 80 -6.48 6.31 7.50
C LEU A 80 -7.94 5.99 7.17
N ARG A 81 -8.84 6.86 7.61
CA ARG A 81 -10.26 6.74 7.26
C ARG A 81 -10.45 7.03 5.78
N ASP A 82 -11.24 6.21 5.11
CA ASP A 82 -11.53 6.33 3.67
C ASP A 82 -10.24 6.39 2.80
N GLY A 83 -9.15 5.78 3.29
CA GLY A 83 -7.87 5.78 2.58
C GLY A 83 -7.16 7.13 2.51
N ARG A 84 -7.55 8.10 3.33
CA ARG A 84 -6.99 9.46 3.35
C ARG A 84 -6.29 9.76 4.66
N LEU A 85 -5.31 10.66 4.60
CA LEU A 85 -4.67 11.19 5.79
C LEU A 85 -5.66 12.01 6.62
N PRO A 86 -5.59 11.93 7.96
CA PRO A 86 -6.47 12.68 8.83
C PRO A 86 -6.24 14.19 8.64
N GLN A 87 -7.30 14.89 8.23
CA GLN A 87 -7.29 16.32 8.03
C GLN A 87 -7.76 17.00 9.33
N GLY A 88 -7.00 18.01 9.78
CA GLY A 88 -7.37 18.78 10.96
C GLY A 88 -7.28 18.03 12.31
N ASP A 89 -6.76 16.81 12.34
CA ASP A 89 -6.53 16.04 13.55
C ASP A 89 -5.02 15.97 13.87
N PRO A 90 -4.53 16.81 14.79
CA PRO A 90 -3.11 16.85 15.14
C PRO A 90 -2.67 15.56 15.86
N VAL A 91 -3.55 14.89 16.60
CA VAL A 91 -3.26 13.65 17.32
C VAL A 91 -3.03 12.52 16.32
N ALA A 92 -3.92 12.35 15.35
CA ALA A 92 -3.76 11.34 14.31
C ALA A 92 -2.50 11.59 13.46
N ARG A 93 -2.10 12.83 13.22
CA ARG A 93 -0.84 13.17 12.54
C ARG A 93 0.39 12.82 13.39
N GLN A 94 0.34 12.99 14.71
CA GLN A 94 1.40 12.53 15.60
C GLN A 94 1.52 11.00 15.60
N ILE A 95 0.39 10.30 15.65
CA ILE A 95 0.36 8.83 15.56
C ILE A 95 0.99 8.36 14.24
N LEU A 96 0.65 9.01 13.13
CA LEU A 96 1.24 8.70 11.83
C LEU A 96 2.76 8.90 11.85
N ALA A 97 3.25 9.97 12.48
CA ALA A 97 4.69 10.20 12.60
C ALA A 97 5.37 9.10 13.43
N LEU A 98 4.77 8.67 14.53
CA LEU A 98 5.27 7.54 15.36
C LEU A 98 5.28 6.22 14.57
N MET A 99 4.24 5.94 13.78
CA MET A 99 4.19 4.75 12.94
C MET A 99 5.28 4.77 11.85
N VAL A 100 5.48 5.92 11.19
CA VAL A 100 6.57 6.08 10.20
C VAL A 100 7.92 5.88 10.87
N GLU A 101 8.14 6.45 12.06
CA GLU A 101 9.38 6.26 12.82
C GLU A 101 9.63 4.80 13.17
N ALA A 102 8.60 4.04 13.54
CA ALA A 102 8.70 2.63 13.90
C ALA A 102 9.18 1.76 12.73
N ILE A 103 8.78 2.09 11.49
CA ILE A 103 9.14 1.30 10.30
C ILE A 103 10.30 1.88 9.49
N LEU A 104 10.60 3.17 9.63
CA LEU A 104 11.67 3.87 8.93
C LEU A 104 12.72 4.36 9.93
N PRO A 105 13.74 3.54 10.26
CA PRO A 105 14.82 3.97 11.15
C PRO A 105 15.57 5.15 10.55
N ALA A 106 16.21 5.95 11.40
CA ALA A 106 17.04 7.06 10.93
C ALA A 106 18.12 6.59 9.96
N ALA A 107 18.40 7.41 8.96
CA ALA A 107 19.51 7.17 8.04
C ALA A 107 20.85 7.34 8.78
N GLU A 108 21.76 6.41 8.58
CA GLU A 108 23.06 6.42 9.27
C GLU A 108 24.01 7.48 8.69
N SER A 109 23.94 7.74 7.38
CA SER A 109 24.78 8.74 6.70
C SER A 109 24.28 9.00 5.26
N GLY A 110 24.66 10.14 4.67
CA GLY A 110 24.65 10.35 3.22
C GLY A 110 23.28 10.69 2.60
N SER A 111 22.24 10.97 3.38
CA SER A 111 20.89 11.30 2.86
C SER A 111 20.40 10.36 1.74
N PRO A 112 20.31 9.05 1.98
CA PRO A 112 19.89 8.08 0.98
C PRO A 112 18.46 8.36 0.50
N ILE A 113 18.12 7.83 -0.68
CA ILE A 113 16.78 8.02 -1.25
C ILE A 113 15.80 7.07 -0.57
N CYS A 114 14.63 7.62 -0.19
CA CYS A 114 13.45 6.86 0.20
C CYS A 114 12.32 7.13 -0.82
N CYS A 115 11.97 6.11 -1.61
CA CYS A 115 10.79 6.18 -2.46
C CYS A 115 9.57 5.74 -1.66
N LEU A 116 8.57 6.64 -1.56
CA LEU A 116 7.35 6.41 -0.78
C LEU A 116 6.11 6.46 -1.66
N THR A 117 5.15 5.59 -1.37
CA THR A 117 3.78 5.72 -1.87
C THR A 117 2.95 6.60 -0.93
N VAL A 118 1.86 7.15 -1.44
CA VAL A 118 0.99 8.05 -0.67
C VAL A 118 -0.43 7.52 -0.71
N PRO A 119 -1.11 7.38 0.44
CA PRO A 119 -2.49 6.91 0.49
C PRO A 119 -3.43 7.83 -0.30
N GLY A 120 -4.46 7.25 -0.95
CA GLY A 120 -5.53 8.01 -1.57
C GLY A 120 -5.24 8.58 -2.95
N GLY A 121 -4.16 8.15 -3.61
CA GLY A 121 -3.90 8.52 -5.01
C GLY A 121 -3.70 10.02 -5.22
N TYR A 122 -2.94 10.67 -4.37
CA TYR A 122 -2.60 12.09 -4.52
C TYR A 122 -1.85 12.36 -5.82
N GLY A 123 -2.22 13.46 -6.49
CA GLY A 123 -1.58 13.90 -7.73
C GLY A 123 -0.06 14.00 -7.59
N LEU A 124 0.69 13.44 -8.56
CA LEU A 124 2.15 13.55 -8.61
C LEU A 124 2.60 14.83 -9.34
N ASP A 125 1.68 15.67 -9.79
CA ASP A 125 2.00 16.91 -10.48
C ASP A 125 2.79 17.83 -9.56
N ALA A 126 3.95 18.24 -10.00
CA ALA A 126 4.90 19.03 -9.22
C ALA A 126 4.31 20.35 -8.70
N ASP A 127 3.32 20.90 -9.40
CA ASP A 127 2.68 22.19 -9.07
C ASP A 127 1.51 22.08 -8.06
N THR A 128 0.99 20.88 -7.83
CA THR A 128 -0.18 20.64 -6.95
C THR A 128 0.11 19.64 -5.84
N GLN A 129 1.33 19.66 -5.26
CA GLN A 129 1.60 18.79 -4.10
C GLN A 129 0.67 19.15 -2.96
N SER A 130 -0.27 18.26 -2.66
CA SER A 130 -1.17 18.42 -1.52
C SER A 130 -0.37 18.60 -0.22
N LEU A 131 -0.97 19.27 0.76
CA LEU A 131 -0.36 19.43 2.10
C LEU A 131 0.03 18.07 2.71
N ASP A 132 -0.70 17.01 2.37
CA ASP A 132 -0.46 15.66 2.87
C ASP A 132 0.80 15.05 2.26
N VAL A 133 1.04 15.22 0.96
CA VAL A 133 2.29 14.78 0.32
C VAL A 133 3.48 15.51 0.92
N ARG A 134 3.37 16.83 1.13
CA ARG A 134 4.43 17.62 1.77
C ARG A 134 4.72 17.13 3.19
N PHE A 135 3.67 16.86 3.96
CA PHE A 135 3.80 16.35 5.32
C PHE A 135 4.51 14.99 5.35
N LEU A 136 4.12 14.03 4.50
CA LEU A 136 4.77 12.73 4.42
C LEU A 136 6.24 12.83 3.98
N LYS A 137 6.53 13.67 2.96
CA LYS A 137 7.91 13.94 2.56
C LYS A 137 8.73 14.54 3.70
N GLN A 138 8.15 15.43 4.50
CA GLN A 138 8.81 16.01 5.66
C GLN A 138 9.11 14.96 6.73
N LEU A 139 8.18 14.04 7.03
CA LEU A 139 8.43 12.94 7.97
C LEU A 139 9.62 12.08 7.53
N VAL A 140 9.68 11.73 6.23
CA VAL A 140 10.79 10.97 5.66
C VAL A 140 12.10 11.75 5.72
N ALA A 141 12.06 13.06 5.42
CA ALA A 141 13.23 13.93 5.49
C ALA A 141 13.77 14.08 6.93
N LEU A 142 12.90 14.16 7.94
CA LEU A 142 13.27 14.17 9.36
C LEU A 142 13.99 12.89 9.80
N ARG A 143 13.80 11.78 9.09
CA ARG A 143 14.56 10.54 9.30
C ARG A 143 15.91 10.51 8.56
N GLY A 144 16.30 11.62 7.89
CA GLY A 144 17.58 11.75 7.19
C GLY A 144 17.57 11.23 5.74
N TYR A 145 16.42 10.96 5.15
CA TYR A 145 16.30 10.49 3.77
C TYR A 145 15.92 11.61 2.81
N THR A 146 16.30 11.45 1.54
CA THR A 146 15.76 12.26 0.44
C THR A 146 14.46 11.62 -0.06
N PRO A 147 13.28 12.23 0.20
CA PRO A 147 12.00 11.64 -0.14
C PRO A 147 11.67 11.80 -1.63
N GLN A 148 11.28 10.71 -2.27
CA GLN A 148 10.68 10.69 -3.60
C GLN A 148 9.34 9.98 -3.57
N VAL A 149 8.33 10.52 -4.25
CA VAL A 149 7.00 9.89 -4.33
C VAL A 149 6.94 9.03 -5.57
N ILE A 150 6.36 7.84 -5.43
CA ILE A 150 6.10 6.89 -6.50
C ILE A 150 4.64 6.41 -6.40
N SER A 151 3.99 6.16 -7.52
CA SER A 151 2.68 5.50 -7.54
C SER A 151 2.80 4.01 -7.19
N SER A 152 1.78 3.46 -6.55
CA SER A 152 1.76 2.03 -6.21
C SER A 152 1.75 1.15 -7.46
N GLY A 153 1.06 1.59 -8.53
CA GLY A 153 1.05 0.89 -9.81
C GLY A 153 2.41 0.88 -10.50
N MET A 154 3.12 2.03 -10.51
CA MET A 154 4.50 2.07 -11.03
C MET A 154 5.44 1.19 -10.19
N ALA A 155 5.32 1.22 -8.86
CA ALA A 155 6.09 0.36 -7.99
C ALA A 155 5.87 -1.12 -8.32
N MET A 156 4.63 -1.53 -8.65
CA MET A 156 4.31 -2.88 -9.09
C MET A 156 5.04 -3.29 -10.37
N VAL A 157 5.07 -2.41 -11.37
CA VAL A 157 5.81 -2.68 -12.62
C VAL A 157 7.30 -2.85 -12.36
N LEU A 158 7.89 -1.98 -11.53
CA LEU A 158 9.31 -2.08 -11.17
C LEU A 158 9.63 -3.36 -10.39
N ALA A 159 8.71 -3.81 -9.52
CA ALA A 159 8.90 -5.02 -8.74
C ALA A 159 8.80 -6.31 -9.59
N GLU A 160 7.87 -6.38 -10.55
CA GLU A 160 7.47 -7.64 -11.17
C GLU A 160 7.79 -7.74 -12.66
N LEU A 161 7.96 -6.62 -13.37
CA LEU A 161 8.07 -6.62 -14.83
C LEU A 161 9.48 -6.25 -15.34
N ALA A 162 10.52 -6.60 -14.59
CA ALA A 162 11.91 -6.42 -15.04
C ALA A 162 12.16 -7.15 -16.38
N GLY A 163 11.63 -8.37 -16.54
CA GLY A 163 11.72 -9.14 -17.80
C GLY A 163 10.99 -8.54 -19.00
N SER A 164 10.10 -7.56 -18.78
CA SER A 164 9.41 -6.78 -19.83
C SER A 164 10.00 -5.36 -19.93
N SER A 165 11.27 -5.18 -19.62
CA SER A 165 11.96 -3.89 -19.61
C SER A 165 11.21 -2.82 -18.80
N PHE A 166 10.64 -3.20 -17.66
CA PHE A 166 9.80 -2.36 -16.81
C PHE A 166 8.67 -1.66 -17.58
N SER A 167 8.02 -2.41 -18.47
CA SER A 167 6.91 -1.91 -19.30
C SER A 167 5.68 -2.77 -19.11
N GLY A 168 4.51 -2.13 -18.94
CA GLY A 168 3.23 -2.79 -18.74
C GLY A 168 2.25 -2.02 -17.91
N LEU A 169 1.22 -2.69 -17.42
CA LEU A 169 0.20 -2.17 -16.51
C LEU A 169 0.47 -2.68 -15.09
N GLY A 170 0.75 -1.77 -14.17
CA GLY A 170 0.82 -2.06 -12.74
C GLY A 170 -0.52 -1.81 -12.06
N ILE A 171 -0.97 -2.78 -11.27
CA ILE A 171 -2.24 -2.75 -10.55
C ILE A 171 -1.98 -3.00 -9.08
N SER A 172 -2.32 -2.03 -8.23
CA SER A 172 -2.35 -2.16 -6.79
C SER A 172 -3.81 -2.26 -6.33
N LEU A 173 -4.20 -3.40 -5.78
CA LEU A 173 -5.53 -3.67 -5.23
C LEU A 173 -5.53 -3.46 -3.72
N GLY A 174 -5.55 -2.20 -3.31
CA GLY A 174 -5.56 -1.81 -1.90
C GLY A 174 -6.93 -1.98 -1.24
N ALA A 175 -6.97 -1.90 0.10
CA ALA A 175 -8.20 -2.09 0.87
C ALA A 175 -9.28 -1.05 0.55
N MET A 176 -8.89 0.22 0.38
CA MET A 176 -9.81 1.33 0.12
C MET A 176 -9.70 1.87 -1.30
N ASN A 177 -8.53 1.82 -1.91
CA ASN A 177 -8.26 2.37 -3.24
C ASN A 177 -7.48 1.37 -4.07
N CYS A 178 -7.80 1.29 -5.36
CA CYS A 178 -7.06 0.55 -6.37
C CYS A 178 -6.35 1.55 -7.27
N GLU A 179 -5.06 1.34 -7.50
CA GLU A 179 -4.25 2.23 -8.31
C GLU A 179 -3.72 1.49 -9.54
N PHE A 180 -3.84 2.14 -10.70
CA PHE A 180 -3.43 1.61 -11.99
C PHE A 180 -2.42 2.56 -12.61
N SER A 181 -1.30 2.02 -13.08
CA SER A 181 -0.27 2.81 -13.77
C SER A 181 0.15 2.13 -15.06
N VAL A 182 0.11 2.89 -16.13
CA VAL A 182 0.67 2.52 -17.43
C VAL A 182 2.13 2.97 -17.45
N VAL A 183 3.05 2.01 -17.56
CA VAL A 183 4.50 2.28 -17.47
C VAL A 183 5.19 1.78 -18.72
N HIS A 184 6.12 2.56 -19.26
CA HIS A 184 6.99 2.19 -20.37
C HIS A 184 8.44 2.49 -20.05
N CYS A 185 9.30 1.47 -20.13
CA CYS A 185 10.74 1.57 -19.81
C CYS A 185 11.00 2.26 -18.44
N GLY A 186 10.22 1.87 -17.41
CA GLY A 186 10.36 2.44 -16.05
C GLY A 186 9.88 3.90 -15.91
N ARG A 187 9.19 4.45 -16.92
CA ARG A 187 8.57 5.77 -16.89
C ARG A 187 7.05 5.63 -16.85
N GLU A 188 6.40 6.26 -15.90
CA GLU A 188 4.95 6.32 -15.82
C GLU A 188 4.39 7.24 -16.91
N LEU A 189 3.47 6.73 -17.73
CA LEU A 189 2.82 7.46 -18.81
C LEU A 189 1.45 7.97 -18.43
N ALA A 190 0.70 7.17 -17.67
CA ALA A 190 -0.62 7.51 -17.17
C ALA A 190 -0.92 6.71 -15.90
N ARG A 191 -1.84 7.20 -15.11
CA ARG A 191 -2.34 6.50 -13.93
C ARG A 191 -3.74 6.94 -13.59
N CYS A 192 -4.46 6.08 -12.87
CA CYS A 192 -5.71 6.45 -12.22
C CYS A 192 -5.83 5.74 -10.87
N THR A 193 -6.65 6.31 -10.00
CA THR A 193 -7.01 5.74 -8.70
C THR A 193 -8.51 5.57 -8.64
N ILE A 194 -8.95 4.36 -8.34
CA ILE A 194 -10.35 3.98 -8.25
C ILE A 194 -10.66 3.60 -6.80
N ALA A 195 -11.75 4.11 -6.24
CA ALA A 195 -12.22 3.70 -4.93
C ALA A 195 -12.71 2.25 -5.01
N GLY A 196 -12.07 1.32 -4.31
CA GLY A 196 -12.31 -0.12 -4.48
C GLY A 196 -13.00 -0.80 -3.30
N ARG A 197 -12.87 -0.28 -2.07
CA ARG A 197 -13.38 -0.88 -0.82
C ARG A 197 -13.19 -2.41 -0.72
N LEU A 198 -12.09 -2.92 -1.29
CA LEU A 198 -11.82 -4.36 -1.31
C LEU A 198 -11.56 -4.93 0.10
N GLY A 199 -11.12 -4.09 1.04
CA GLY A 199 -10.93 -4.47 2.43
C GLY A 199 -12.22 -4.92 3.09
N GLU A 200 -13.32 -4.20 2.89
CA GLU A 200 -14.63 -4.52 3.47
C GLU A 200 -15.10 -5.92 3.03
N ILE A 201 -14.88 -6.28 1.76
CA ILE A 201 -15.27 -7.59 1.22
C ILE A 201 -14.43 -8.72 1.82
N CYS A 202 -13.13 -8.47 2.00
CA CYS A 202 -12.24 -9.44 2.64
C CYS A 202 -12.63 -9.65 4.12
N ASP A 203 -12.95 -8.57 4.84
CA ASP A 203 -13.33 -8.61 6.24
C ASP A 203 -14.68 -9.31 6.43
N GLU A 204 -15.67 -9.05 5.57
CA GLU A 204 -16.97 -9.76 5.58
C GLU A 204 -16.79 -11.27 5.36
N PHE A 205 -15.93 -11.66 4.42
CA PHE A 205 -15.66 -13.07 4.14
C PHE A 205 -14.97 -13.77 5.31
N LEU A 206 -13.93 -13.16 5.88
CA LEU A 206 -13.23 -13.70 7.04
C LEU A 206 -14.15 -13.83 8.26
N SER A 207 -14.98 -12.83 8.50
CA SER A 207 -15.96 -12.85 9.59
C SER A 207 -17.00 -13.96 9.39
N SER A 208 -17.43 -14.19 8.15
CA SER A 208 -18.38 -15.26 7.82
C SER A 208 -17.79 -16.66 8.02
N GLN A 209 -16.50 -16.85 7.75
CA GLN A 209 -15.82 -18.13 7.98
C GLN A 209 -15.66 -18.48 9.46
N ASN A 210 -15.52 -17.48 10.32
CA ASN A 210 -15.35 -17.67 11.77
C ASN A 210 -16.66 -17.95 12.52
N SER A 211 -17.82 -17.91 11.83
CA SER A 211 -19.09 -18.21 12.44
C SER A 211 -19.29 -19.73 12.60
N SER A 212 -19.91 -20.16 13.71
CA SER A 212 -20.17 -21.59 14.01
C SER A 212 -21.04 -22.32 12.97
N ARG A 213 -21.70 -21.59 12.05
CA ARG A 213 -22.48 -22.11 10.92
C ARG A 213 -21.68 -22.24 9.61
N ALA A 214 -20.39 -21.84 9.61
CA ALA A 214 -19.56 -21.82 8.41
C ALA A 214 -19.31 -23.22 7.82
N ALA A 215 -19.22 -24.25 8.64
CA ALA A 215 -18.92 -25.60 8.19
C ALA A 215 -20.05 -26.22 7.31
N GLU A 216 -21.30 -25.86 7.55
CA GLU A 216 -22.46 -26.45 6.82
C GLU A 216 -22.74 -25.73 5.47
N ASN A 217 -22.24 -24.51 5.28
CA ASN A 217 -22.54 -23.67 4.11
C ASN A 217 -21.29 -23.12 3.41
N SER A 218 -20.12 -23.73 3.62
CA SER A 218 -18.82 -23.22 3.11
C SER A 218 -18.82 -22.97 1.60
N ASP A 219 -19.39 -23.88 0.80
CA ASP A 219 -19.41 -23.78 -0.66
C ASP A 219 -20.32 -22.64 -1.16
N LEU A 220 -21.46 -22.45 -0.51
CA LEU A 220 -22.39 -21.38 -0.85
C LEU A 220 -21.81 -19.99 -0.48
N LEU A 221 -21.17 -19.89 0.67
CA LEU A 221 -20.49 -18.69 1.12
C LEU A 221 -19.34 -18.34 0.17
N ARG A 222 -18.53 -19.34 -0.19
CA ARG A 222 -17.43 -19.18 -1.16
C ARG A 222 -17.94 -18.73 -2.52
N ALA A 223 -18.96 -19.39 -3.07
CA ALA A 223 -19.55 -19.02 -4.35
C ALA A 223 -20.19 -17.62 -4.34
N SER A 224 -20.77 -17.20 -3.22
CA SER A 224 -21.30 -15.85 -3.03
C SER A 224 -20.18 -14.81 -3.01
N TRP A 225 -19.11 -15.08 -2.27
CA TRP A 225 -17.92 -14.23 -2.20
C TRP A 225 -17.27 -14.08 -3.58
N GLU A 226 -17.06 -15.19 -4.30
CA GLU A 226 -16.47 -15.17 -5.65
C GLU A 226 -17.29 -14.33 -6.64
N ARG A 227 -18.63 -14.44 -6.62
CA ARG A 227 -19.51 -13.61 -7.44
C ARG A 227 -19.39 -12.13 -7.09
N ASN A 228 -19.38 -11.80 -5.79
CA ASN A 228 -19.26 -10.43 -5.33
C ASN A 228 -17.91 -9.84 -5.70
N CYS A 229 -16.82 -10.56 -5.45
CA CYS A 229 -15.46 -10.16 -5.86
C CYS A 229 -15.35 -9.94 -7.37
N THR A 230 -15.85 -10.90 -8.18
CA THR A 230 -15.83 -10.74 -9.65
C THR A 230 -16.57 -9.49 -10.08
N ARG A 231 -17.78 -9.23 -9.53
CA ARG A 231 -18.57 -8.05 -9.87
C ARG A 231 -17.85 -6.74 -9.54
N ILE A 232 -17.24 -6.66 -8.35
CA ILE A 232 -16.54 -5.46 -7.89
C ILE A 232 -15.25 -5.26 -8.67
N LEU A 233 -14.44 -6.31 -8.88
CA LEU A 233 -13.24 -6.24 -9.70
C LEU A 233 -13.56 -5.82 -11.13
N THR A 234 -14.65 -6.35 -11.73
CA THR A 234 -15.11 -5.93 -13.07
C THR A 234 -15.43 -4.44 -13.09
N GLY A 235 -16.14 -3.92 -12.09
CA GLY A 235 -16.46 -2.50 -11.98
C GLY A 235 -15.19 -1.63 -11.90
N ILE A 236 -14.26 -1.97 -11.00
CA ILE A 236 -12.97 -1.28 -10.82
C ILE A 236 -12.16 -1.29 -12.12
N LEU A 237 -12.05 -2.44 -12.78
CA LEU A 237 -11.30 -2.59 -14.04
C LEU A 237 -11.96 -1.79 -15.18
N THR A 238 -13.29 -1.72 -15.22
CA THR A 238 -14.04 -0.93 -16.22
C THR A 238 -13.79 0.56 -16.04
N GLU A 239 -13.91 1.07 -14.81
CA GLU A 239 -13.66 2.47 -14.48
C GLU A 239 -12.20 2.88 -14.76
N ALA A 240 -11.24 2.03 -14.37
CA ALA A 240 -9.83 2.25 -14.67
C ALA A 240 -9.55 2.27 -16.18
N ARG A 241 -10.17 1.37 -16.94
CA ARG A 241 -10.09 1.37 -18.40
C ARG A 241 -10.58 2.69 -18.98
N GLU A 242 -11.75 3.16 -18.58
CA GLU A 242 -12.35 4.41 -19.07
C GLU A 242 -11.46 5.61 -18.78
N SER A 243 -10.91 5.68 -17.57
CA SER A 243 -9.97 6.73 -17.19
C SER A 243 -8.70 6.72 -18.05
N LEU A 244 -8.01 5.58 -18.14
CA LEU A 244 -6.73 5.47 -18.84
C LEU A 244 -6.85 5.52 -20.38
N ILE A 245 -7.98 5.10 -20.97
CA ILE A 245 -8.22 5.22 -22.42
C ILE A 245 -8.41 6.68 -22.81
N SER A 246 -9.11 7.47 -22.00
CA SER A 246 -9.35 8.89 -22.28
C SER A 246 -8.03 9.67 -22.39
N GLU A 247 -6.99 9.24 -21.69
CA GLU A 247 -5.65 9.82 -21.75
C GLU A 247 -4.80 9.34 -22.96
N GLY A 248 -5.29 8.37 -23.73
CA GLY A 248 -4.61 7.85 -24.93
C GLY A 248 -3.32 7.05 -24.68
N SER A 249 -2.89 6.95 -23.44
CA SER A 249 -1.57 6.40 -23.06
C SER A 249 -1.44 4.90 -23.26
N ILE A 250 -2.55 4.16 -23.23
CA ILE A 250 -2.55 2.70 -23.47
C ILE A 250 -2.04 2.34 -24.85
N ARG A 251 -2.22 3.21 -25.86
CA ARG A 251 -1.77 2.97 -27.24
C ARG A 251 -0.25 2.98 -27.37
N LEU A 252 0.46 3.55 -26.40
CA LEU A 252 1.91 3.65 -26.39
C LEU A 252 2.59 2.38 -25.88
N ILE A 253 1.84 1.43 -25.32
CA ILE A 253 2.40 0.19 -24.79
C ILE A 253 2.45 -0.86 -25.90
N GLN A 254 3.60 -1.54 -25.98
CA GLN A 254 3.79 -2.68 -26.86
C GLN A 254 2.78 -3.79 -26.55
N GLN A 255 2.16 -4.32 -27.60
CA GLN A 255 1.24 -5.45 -27.49
C GLN A 255 1.98 -6.78 -27.83
N PRO A 256 1.75 -7.86 -27.11
CA PRO A 256 0.83 -8.01 -25.96
C PRO A 256 1.37 -7.37 -24.67
N MET A 257 0.46 -6.78 -23.87
CA MET A 257 0.81 -6.05 -22.64
C MET A 257 1.03 -6.99 -21.46
N SER A 258 2.10 -6.77 -20.70
CA SER A 258 2.32 -7.44 -19.42
C SER A 258 1.56 -6.70 -18.30
N ILE A 259 0.98 -7.46 -17.36
CA ILE A 259 0.26 -6.95 -16.20
C ILE A 259 0.98 -7.42 -14.94
N ALA A 260 1.17 -6.53 -13.97
CA ALA A 260 1.62 -6.86 -12.62
C ALA A 260 0.56 -6.45 -11.61
N CYS A 261 0.19 -7.35 -10.69
CA CYS A 261 -0.88 -7.12 -9.72
C CYS A 261 -0.44 -7.54 -8.31
N ALA A 262 -0.77 -6.71 -7.30
CA ALA A 262 -0.67 -7.04 -5.89
C ALA A 262 -1.77 -6.36 -5.07
N GLY A 263 -1.93 -6.83 -3.84
CA GLY A 263 -2.86 -6.30 -2.84
C GLY A 263 -3.33 -7.40 -1.90
N GLY A 264 -4.03 -7.04 -0.84
CA GLY A 264 -4.53 -8.01 0.14
C GLY A 264 -5.39 -9.10 -0.47
N ILE A 265 -6.30 -8.74 -1.37
CA ILE A 265 -7.22 -9.66 -2.05
C ILE A 265 -6.49 -10.68 -2.95
N THR A 266 -5.30 -10.36 -3.45
CA THR A 266 -4.53 -11.27 -4.33
C THR A 266 -4.02 -12.52 -3.61
N GLN A 267 -4.08 -12.53 -2.28
CA GLN A 267 -3.71 -13.67 -1.45
C GLN A 267 -4.85 -14.70 -1.31
N SER A 268 -6.04 -14.36 -1.77
CA SER A 268 -7.19 -15.28 -1.72
C SER A 268 -7.01 -16.42 -2.70
N GLU A 269 -7.37 -17.63 -2.27
CA GLU A 269 -7.33 -18.82 -3.12
C GLU A 269 -8.23 -18.63 -4.37
N GLY A 270 -7.70 -18.94 -5.55
CA GLY A 270 -8.43 -18.79 -6.82
C GLY A 270 -8.49 -17.37 -7.36
N PHE A 271 -7.74 -16.40 -6.77
CA PHE A 271 -7.72 -15.02 -7.25
C PHE A 271 -7.37 -14.89 -8.74
N ASP A 272 -6.45 -15.70 -9.24
CA ASP A 272 -6.07 -15.69 -10.67
C ASP A 272 -7.27 -15.87 -11.58
N GLN A 273 -8.14 -16.82 -11.24
CA GLN A 273 -9.34 -17.13 -12.03
C GLN A 273 -10.37 -15.99 -11.91
N LEU A 274 -10.54 -15.44 -10.71
CA LEU A 274 -11.41 -14.29 -10.47
C LEU A 274 -10.94 -13.07 -11.28
N PHE A 275 -9.64 -12.79 -11.26
CA PHE A 275 -9.05 -11.68 -11.99
C PHE A 275 -9.20 -11.85 -13.51
N GLN A 276 -8.89 -13.02 -14.05
CA GLN A 276 -9.05 -13.32 -15.49
C GLN A 276 -10.51 -13.16 -15.94
N LYS A 277 -11.46 -13.63 -15.13
CA LYS A 277 -12.88 -13.49 -15.41
C LYS A 277 -13.32 -12.03 -15.41
N ALA A 278 -12.93 -11.27 -14.37
CA ALA A 278 -13.23 -9.85 -14.26
C ALA A 278 -12.58 -9.04 -15.40
N TRP A 279 -11.33 -9.36 -15.74
CA TRP A 279 -10.63 -8.74 -16.88
C TRP A 279 -11.36 -8.97 -18.20
N GLY A 280 -11.75 -10.22 -18.50
CA GLY A 280 -12.52 -10.53 -19.71
C GLY A 280 -13.86 -9.80 -19.81
N GLN A 281 -14.52 -9.56 -18.67
CA GLN A 281 -15.79 -8.83 -18.62
C GLN A 281 -15.64 -7.31 -18.68
N SER A 282 -14.48 -6.77 -18.33
CA SER A 282 -14.26 -5.32 -18.26
C SER A 282 -13.96 -4.66 -19.61
N GLY A 283 -13.78 -5.43 -20.68
CA GLY A 283 -13.67 -4.94 -22.05
C GLY A 283 -12.42 -4.11 -22.36
N TRP A 284 -11.28 -4.41 -21.74
CA TRP A 284 -10.00 -3.76 -22.07
C TRP A 284 -9.60 -4.02 -23.54
N PRO A 285 -9.27 -2.96 -24.32
CA PRO A 285 -8.95 -3.09 -25.75
C PRO A 285 -7.48 -3.48 -25.99
N VAL A 286 -6.91 -4.28 -25.09
CA VAL A 286 -5.51 -4.70 -25.14
C VAL A 286 -5.38 -6.22 -25.05
N ARG A 287 -4.45 -6.79 -25.82
CA ARG A 287 -4.10 -8.19 -25.66
C ARG A 287 -3.17 -8.33 -24.46
N VAL A 288 -3.53 -9.20 -23.51
CA VAL A 288 -2.69 -9.52 -22.36
C VAL A 288 -1.69 -10.58 -22.78
N GLY A 289 -0.41 -10.30 -22.57
CA GLY A 289 0.66 -11.27 -22.79
C GLY A 289 0.89 -12.14 -21.56
N GLN A 290 1.13 -11.49 -20.43
CA GLN A 290 1.39 -12.16 -19.16
C GLN A 290 0.75 -11.37 -18.02
N THR A 291 0.08 -12.07 -17.10
CA THR A 291 -0.34 -11.52 -15.82
C THR A 291 0.55 -12.11 -14.73
N ARG A 292 1.20 -11.24 -13.96
CA ARG A 292 1.99 -11.61 -12.79
C ARG A 292 1.31 -11.12 -11.54
N ILE A 293 0.92 -12.06 -10.68
CA ILE A 293 0.55 -11.75 -9.30
C ILE A 293 1.81 -11.84 -8.47
N ALA A 294 2.09 -10.82 -7.67
CA ALA A 294 3.29 -10.76 -6.87
C ALA A 294 3.38 -11.96 -5.93
N ALA A 295 4.51 -12.66 -5.92
CA ALA A 295 4.73 -13.81 -5.03
C ALA A 295 4.70 -13.42 -3.54
N ASN A 296 5.12 -12.19 -3.22
CA ASN A 296 4.98 -11.60 -1.89
C ASN A 296 4.18 -10.28 -2.01
N PRO A 297 2.83 -10.36 -2.11
CA PRO A 297 1.99 -9.20 -2.37
C PRO A 297 2.10 -8.15 -1.26
N GLY A 298 2.40 -8.56 -0.03
CA GLY A 298 2.55 -7.67 1.10
C GLY A 298 3.69 -6.66 0.94
N PHE A 299 4.82 -7.04 0.35
CA PHE A 299 5.99 -6.16 0.20
C PHE A 299 6.30 -5.77 -1.25
N ALA A 300 5.44 -6.14 -2.22
CA ALA A 300 5.69 -5.89 -3.63
C ALA A 300 5.83 -4.39 -3.93
N ILE A 301 4.97 -3.55 -3.37
CA ILE A 301 4.99 -2.09 -3.57
C ILE A 301 6.25 -1.49 -2.93
N ALA A 302 6.57 -1.85 -1.68
CA ALA A 302 7.80 -1.40 -1.01
C ALA A 302 9.06 -1.86 -1.78
N ARG A 303 9.05 -3.08 -2.37
CA ARG A 303 10.13 -3.57 -3.24
C ARG A 303 10.30 -2.74 -4.50
N GLY A 304 9.22 -2.39 -5.17
CA GLY A 304 9.27 -1.50 -6.34
C GLY A 304 9.78 -0.10 -6.00
N GLY A 305 9.35 0.45 -4.85
CA GLY A 305 9.89 1.69 -4.29
C GLY A 305 11.40 1.60 -4.01
N LEU A 306 11.87 0.49 -3.43
CA LEU A 306 13.29 0.25 -3.19
C LEU A 306 14.08 0.19 -4.50
N ILE A 307 13.59 -0.54 -5.50
CA ILE A 307 14.22 -0.59 -6.84
C ILE A 307 14.35 0.82 -7.42
N LYS A 308 13.28 1.63 -7.37
CA LYS A 308 13.31 3.02 -7.82
C LYS A 308 14.37 3.83 -7.06
N ALA A 309 14.41 3.72 -5.75
CA ALA A 309 15.36 4.43 -4.91
C ALA A 309 16.83 4.07 -5.24
N ILE A 310 17.10 2.80 -5.55
CA ILE A 310 18.43 2.34 -5.98
C ILE A 310 18.80 2.93 -7.34
N LEU A 311 17.90 2.86 -8.32
CA LEU A 311 18.15 3.39 -9.68
C LEU A 311 18.40 4.89 -9.66
N GLU A 312 17.65 5.67 -8.89
CA GLU A 312 17.85 7.11 -8.75
C GLU A 312 19.16 7.45 -8.00
N GLY A 313 19.52 6.64 -7.00
CA GLY A 313 20.80 6.79 -6.28
C GLY A 313 22.01 6.56 -7.17
N GLN A 314 21.93 5.64 -8.13
CA GLN A 314 23.00 5.38 -9.10
C GLN A 314 23.11 6.47 -10.17
N ALA A 315 21.99 7.08 -10.56
CA ALA A 315 21.97 8.16 -11.57
C ALA A 315 22.51 9.52 -11.06
N THR A 316 22.56 9.71 -9.74
CA THR A 316 22.95 11.01 -9.13
C THR A 316 24.46 11.36 -9.24
N PRO A 317 25.43 10.41 -9.25
CA PRO A 317 26.83 10.75 -9.42
C PRO A 317 27.17 11.41 -10.77
N GLU A 318 26.53 10.98 -11.86
CA GLU A 318 26.79 11.51 -13.21
C GLU A 318 26.28 12.94 -13.40
N ARG A 319 25.21 13.35 -12.70
CA ARG A 319 24.66 14.71 -12.76
C ARG A 319 25.43 15.73 -11.90
N ARG A 320 26.26 15.28 -10.95
CA ARG A 320 27.13 16.16 -10.14
C ARG A 320 28.50 16.43 -10.80
N ALA A 321 28.81 15.67 -11.83
CA ALA A 321 30.09 15.79 -12.58
C ALA A 321 29.93 16.51 -13.92
N ALA A 322 28.72 16.89 -14.31
CA ALA A 322 28.41 17.73 -15.49
C ALA A 322 27.90 19.12 -15.08
#